data_01679c0c15c2b5573db934b04dfb6e4b
#
_entry.id   01679c0c15c2b5573db934b04dfb6e4b
#
_cell.length_a   1.000
_cell.length_b   1.000
_cell.length_c   1.000
_cell.angle_alpha   90.00
_cell.angle_beta   90.00
_cell.angle_gamma   90.00
#
_symmetry.space_group_name_H-M   'P 1'
#
loop_
_entity.id
_entity.type
_entity.pdbx_description
1 polymer ?
#
loop_
_entity_poly.entity_id
_entity_poly.type
_entity_poly.pdbx_seq_one_letter_code
_entity_poly.pdbx_strand_id
1 'polypeptide(L)'
;MMLLKEHVIMDITLDPERNEINALLEIVGDLEGKRVLEIGAGTGRLTWRYASMAGEVVGIDPNQERIAQAQKDMPKELGGRVVLLETSLEDYQREAQAPLFDLALMSWAL
;
A
#
# COMPACT_ATOMS: atom_id res chain seq x y z
N MET A 1 13.48 -11.78 4.88
CA MET A 1 13.52 -10.31 4.70
C MET A 1 12.92 -9.95 3.35
N MET A 2 12.10 -8.92 3.33
CA MET A 2 11.50 -8.44 2.10
C MET A 2 12.49 -7.57 1.33
N LEU A 3 12.56 -7.76 0.01
CA LEU A 3 13.47 -7.00 -0.83
C LEU A 3 12.73 -5.86 -1.52
N LEU A 4 13.31 -4.67 -1.50
CA LEU A 4 12.84 -3.51 -2.21
C LEU A 4 13.88 -3.13 -3.26
N LYS A 5 13.45 -2.87 -4.49
CA LYS A 5 14.37 -2.51 -5.56
C LYS A 5 15.18 -1.28 -5.23
N GLU A 6 14.56 -0.30 -4.64
CA GLU A 6 15.17 0.99 -4.33
C GLU A 6 15.31 1.22 -2.83
N HIS A 7 14.89 0.26 -2.02
CA HIS A 7 14.96 0.33 -0.55
C HIS A 7 14.33 1.61 0.02
N VAL A 8 13.27 2.09 -0.62
CA VAL A 8 12.58 3.28 -0.16
C VAL A 8 11.42 2.85 0.74
N ILE A 9 11.46 3.31 1.98
CA ILE A 9 10.41 3.07 2.96
C ILE A 9 9.92 4.42 3.44
N MET A 10 8.61 4.64 3.34
CA MET A 10 8.00 5.88 3.80
C MET A 10 6.98 5.60 4.89
N ASP A 11 7.02 6.43 5.91
CA ASP A 11 6.11 6.39 7.03
C ASP A 11 5.08 7.51 6.85
N ILE A 12 3.86 7.14 6.56
CA ILE A 12 2.84 8.10 6.16
C ILE A 12 1.66 8.07 7.12
N THR A 13 1.30 9.24 7.62
CA THR A 13 0.09 9.44 8.41
C THR A 13 -1.02 9.92 7.47
N LEU A 14 -2.21 9.34 7.60
CA LEU A 14 -3.35 9.78 6.80
C LEU A 14 -3.68 11.24 7.05
N ASP A 15 -3.84 11.98 5.96
CA ASP A 15 -4.09 13.40 5.99
C ASP A 15 -5.26 13.71 5.05
N PRO A 16 -6.38 14.22 5.57
CA PRO A 16 -7.53 14.52 4.73
C PRO A 16 -7.24 15.60 3.69
N GLU A 17 -6.21 16.41 3.88
CA GLU A 17 -5.83 17.45 2.93
C GLU A 17 -4.89 16.95 1.83
N ARG A 18 -4.53 15.67 1.85
CA ARG A 18 -3.71 15.01 0.83
C ARG A 18 -2.25 15.46 0.80
N ASN A 19 -1.75 16.03 1.87
CA ASN A 19 -0.36 16.48 1.92
C ASN A 19 0.62 15.30 1.79
N GLU A 20 0.26 14.14 2.34
CA GLU A 20 1.10 12.95 2.24
C GLU A 20 1.26 12.47 0.81
N ILE A 21 0.19 12.52 0.02
CA ILE A 21 0.26 12.10 -1.38
C ILE A 21 1.17 13.03 -2.16
N ASN A 22 1.04 14.34 -1.94
CA ASN A 22 1.91 15.30 -2.59
C ASN A 22 3.37 15.11 -2.20
N ALA A 23 3.64 14.90 -0.91
CA ALA A 23 4.99 14.63 -0.43
C ALA A 23 5.55 13.34 -1.03
N LEU A 24 4.73 12.30 -1.10
CA LEU A 24 5.12 11.03 -1.70
C LEU A 24 5.52 11.23 -3.16
N LEU A 25 4.70 11.92 -3.93
CA LEU A 25 4.96 12.14 -5.35
C LEU A 25 6.22 12.99 -5.58
N GLU A 26 6.48 13.96 -4.71
CA GLU A 26 7.71 14.74 -4.78
C GLU A 26 8.95 13.89 -4.56
N ILE A 27 8.87 12.92 -3.65
CA ILE A 27 10.02 12.09 -3.30
C ILE A 27 10.26 10.99 -4.33
N VAL A 28 9.20 10.31 -4.74
CA VAL A 28 9.34 9.15 -5.63
C VAL A 28 9.01 9.45 -7.09
N GLY A 29 8.49 10.65 -7.35
CA GLY A 29 8.12 11.05 -8.70
C GLY A 29 6.96 10.24 -9.24
N ASP A 30 7.16 9.60 -10.38
CA ASP A 30 6.13 8.84 -11.05
C ASP A 30 6.02 7.43 -10.47
N LEU A 31 4.81 7.05 -10.07
CA LEU A 31 4.52 5.69 -9.59
C LEU A 31 4.13 4.74 -10.72
N GLU A 32 4.07 5.21 -11.96
CA GLU A 32 3.68 4.37 -13.08
C GLU A 32 4.58 3.14 -13.20
N GLY A 33 3.95 1.97 -13.28
CA GLY A 33 4.67 0.71 -13.37
C GLY A 33 5.33 0.25 -12.08
N LYS A 34 5.25 1.03 -11.03
CA LYS A 34 5.89 0.68 -9.75
C LYS A 34 5.04 -0.29 -8.94
N ARG A 35 5.73 -1.17 -8.22
CA ARG A 35 5.09 -2.09 -7.28
C ARG A 35 5.22 -1.54 -5.87
N VAL A 36 4.10 -1.39 -5.21
CA VAL A 36 4.01 -0.76 -3.88
C VAL A 36 3.48 -1.77 -2.87
N LEU A 37 4.15 -1.85 -1.71
CA LEU A 37 3.63 -2.55 -0.55
C LEU A 37 3.16 -1.50 0.44
N GLU A 38 1.88 -1.53 0.80
CA GLU A 38 1.35 -0.65 1.85
C GLU A 38 1.14 -1.46 3.12
N ILE A 39 1.87 -1.10 4.17
CA ILE A 39 1.81 -1.76 5.48
C ILE A 39 0.86 -0.96 6.36
N GLY A 40 -0.15 -1.63 6.92
CA GLY A 40 -1.20 -0.96 7.67
C GLY A 40 -2.23 -0.29 6.78
N ALA A 41 -2.63 -0.97 5.71
CA ALA A 41 -3.55 -0.40 4.71
C ALA A 41 -4.92 -0.05 5.28
N GLY A 42 -5.35 -0.74 6.34
CA GLY A 42 -6.61 -0.46 7.00
C GLY A 42 -7.80 -0.59 6.06
N THR A 43 -8.62 0.45 6.00
CA THR A 43 -9.82 0.47 5.15
C THR A 43 -9.53 0.95 3.72
N GLY A 44 -8.27 1.16 3.36
CA GLY A 44 -7.90 1.53 2.01
C GLY A 44 -7.96 3.03 1.72
N ARG A 45 -8.14 3.86 2.73
CA ARG A 45 -8.34 5.31 2.53
C ARG A 45 -7.16 5.97 1.84
N LEU A 46 -5.93 5.65 2.24
CA LEU A 46 -4.75 6.15 1.55
C LEU A 46 -4.56 5.44 0.22
N THR A 47 -4.79 4.13 0.21
CA THR A 47 -4.60 3.29 -0.98
C THR A 47 -5.34 3.86 -2.20
N TRP A 48 -6.59 4.24 -2.00
CA TRP A 48 -7.42 4.73 -3.11
C TRP A 48 -6.90 6.03 -3.72
N ARG A 49 -6.09 6.78 -2.99
CA ARG A 49 -5.57 8.05 -3.47
C ARG A 49 -4.45 7.90 -4.48
N TYR A 50 -3.66 6.81 -4.39
CA TYR A 50 -2.50 6.68 -5.27
C TYR A 50 -2.52 5.43 -6.15
N ALA A 51 -3.37 4.44 -5.84
CA ALA A 51 -3.29 3.14 -6.48
C ALA A 51 -3.48 3.21 -8.00
N SER A 52 -4.29 4.15 -8.49
CA SER A 52 -4.48 4.30 -9.93
C SER A 52 -3.21 4.76 -10.65
N MET A 53 -2.27 5.36 -9.93
CA MET A 53 -1.00 5.84 -10.48
C MET A 53 0.10 4.77 -10.41
N ALA A 54 -0.08 3.75 -9.60
CA ALA A 54 0.91 2.69 -9.43
C ALA A 54 0.71 1.58 -10.43
N GLY A 55 1.72 0.75 -10.61
CA GLY A 55 1.59 -0.44 -11.43
C GLY A 55 0.83 -1.54 -10.71
N GLU A 56 1.19 -1.77 -9.45
CA GLU A 56 0.59 -2.81 -8.63
C GLU A 56 0.72 -2.43 -7.16
N VAL A 57 -0.31 -2.71 -6.37
CA VAL A 57 -0.30 -2.42 -4.93
C VAL A 57 -0.70 -3.67 -4.17
N VAL A 58 0.10 -4.01 -3.15
CA VAL A 58 -0.27 -5.00 -2.15
C VAL A 58 -0.45 -4.27 -0.83
N GLY A 59 -1.67 -4.26 -0.31
CA GLY A 59 -1.98 -3.68 0.99
C GLY A 59 -2.17 -4.76 2.02
N ILE A 60 -1.47 -4.65 3.15
CA ILE A 60 -1.58 -5.62 4.24
C ILE A 60 -1.99 -4.94 5.53
N ASP A 61 -2.77 -5.65 6.32
CA ASP A 61 -3.19 -5.21 7.65
C ASP A 61 -3.66 -6.44 8.43
N PRO A 62 -3.26 -6.62 9.68
CA PRO A 62 -3.72 -7.77 10.47
C PRO A 62 -5.18 -7.67 10.91
N ASN A 63 -5.82 -6.53 10.76
CA ASN A 63 -7.19 -6.32 11.20
C ASN A 63 -8.17 -6.80 10.14
N GLN A 64 -8.83 -7.93 10.46
CA GLN A 64 -9.78 -8.59 9.56
C GLN A 64 -10.92 -7.67 9.12
N GLU A 65 -11.49 -6.93 10.07
CA GLU A 65 -12.64 -6.09 9.78
C GLU A 65 -12.28 -4.95 8.83
N ARG A 66 -11.10 -4.36 9.02
CA ARG A 66 -10.66 -3.28 8.15
C ARG A 66 -10.38 -3.78 6.74
N ILE A 67 -9.71 -4.91 6.61
CA ILE A 67 -9.42 -5.48 5.29
C ILE A 67 -10.72 -5.86 4.59
N ALA A 68 -11.67 -6.45 5.31
CA ALA A 68 -12.97 -6.79 4.73
C ALA A 68 -13.68 -5.53 4.22
N GLN A 69 -13.62 -4.45 4.99
CA GLN A 69 -14.23 -3.19 4.58
C GLN A 69 -13.52 -2.61 3.35
N ALA A 70 -12.20 -2.67 3.34
CA ALA A 70 -11.41 -2.20 2.20
C ALA A 70 -11.74 -2.98 0.93
N GLN A 71 -11.85 -4.31 1.04
CA GLN A 71 -12.22 -5.15 -0.10
C GLN A 71 -13.60 -4.80 -0.64
N LYS A 72 -14.54 -4.50 0.26
CA LYS A 72 -15.89 -4.10 -0.11
C LYS A 72 -15.93 -2.74 -0.78
N ASP A 73 -15.13 -1.81 -0.29
CA ASP A 73 -15.13 -0.42 -0.78
C ASP A 73 -14.20 -0.18 -1.96
N MET A 74 -13.40 -1.18 -2.33
CA MET A 74 -12.42 -1.00 -3.40
C MET A 74 -13.08 -0.56 -4.71
N PRO A 75 -12.61 0.55 -5.31
CA PRO A 75 -13.10 0.95 -6.61
C PRO A 75 -12.90 -0.15 -7.65
N LYS A 76 -13.91 -0.37 -8.49
CA LYS A 76 -13.88 -1.45 -9.47
C LYS A 76 -12.70 -1.39 -10.41
N GLU A 77 -12.32 -0.18 -10.80
CA GLU A 77 -11.21 0.05 -11.72
C GLU A 77 -9.85 -0.36 -11.15
N LEU A 78 -9.77 -0.58 -9.83
CA LEU A 78 -8.53 -1.00 -9.17
C LEU A 78 -8.45 -2.51 -8.98
N GLY A 79 -9.49 -3.27 -9.34
CA GLY A 79 -9.59 -4.69 -9.03
C GLY A 79 -8.49 -5.57 -9.55
N GLY A 80 -7.87 -5.22 -10.68
CA GLY A 80 -6.75 -5.99 -11.21
C GLY A 80 -5.38 -5.46 -10.79
N ARG A 81 -5.35 -4.41 -9.98
CA ARG A 81 -4.12 -3.69 -9.62
C ARG A 81 -3.82 -3.75 -8.13
N VAL A 82 -4.85 -3.83 -7.30
CA VAL A 82 -4.72 -3.80 -5.85
C VAL A 82 -5.11 -5.15 -5.26
N VAL A 83 -4.24 -5.69 -4.42
CA VAL A 83 -4.50 -6.89 -3.63
C VAL A 83 -4.45 -6.50 -2.17
N LEU A 84 -5.48 -6.87 -1.41
CA LEU A 84 -5.59 -6.56 0.01
C LEU A 84 -5.56 -7.86 0.79
N LEU A 85 -4.65 -7.99 1.75
CA LEU A 85 -4.43 -9.21 2.49
C LEU A 85 -4.50 -8.96 3.99
N GLU A 86 -5.23 -9.82 4.68
CA GLU A 86 -5.27 -9.82 6.14
C GLU A 86 -4.04 -10.56 6.65
N THR A 87 -2.99 -9.81 6.96
CA THR A 87 -1.75 -10.39 7.46
C THR A 87 -0.89 -9.32 8.10
N SER A 88 -0.02 -9.74 9.01
CA SER A 88 1.03 -8.86 9.54
C SER A 88 2.19 -8.82 8.56
N LEU A 89 3.07 -7.84 8.74
CA LEU A 89 4.30 -7.78 7.94
C LEU A 89 5.17 -9.01 8.14
N GLU A 90 5.30 -9.47 9.39
CA GLU A 90 6.12 -10.64 9.70
C GLU A 90 5.59 -11.89 8.99
N ASP A 91 4.27 -12.11 9.06
CA ASP A 91 3.66 -13.27 8.42
C ASP A 91 3.77 -13.18 6.92
N TYR A 92 3.57 -11.98 6.36
CA TYR A 92 3.70 -11.79 4.93
C TYR A 92 5.12 -12.11 4.44
N GLN A 93 6.14 -11.64 5.16
CA GLN A 93 7.52 -11.93 4.81
C GLN A 93 7.85 -13.40 4.89
N ARG A 94 7.23 -14.11 5.83
CA ARG A 94 7.46 -15.55 6.03
C ARG A 94 6.79 -16.40 4.96
N GLU A 95 5.58 -16.03 4.56
CA GLU A 95 4.74 -16.83 3.69
C GLU A 95 4.89 -16.49 2.21
N ALA A 96 5.12 -15.22 1.92
CA ALA A 96 5.25 -14.78 0.54
C ALA A 96 6.63 -15.13 0.01
N GLN A 97 6.68 -15.69 -1.18
CA GLN A 97 7.91 -15.73 -1.92
C GLN A 97 8.15 -14.31 -2.41
N ALA A 98 8.99 -13.63 -1.68
CA ALA A 98 9.06 -12.18 -1.67
C ALA A 98 9.20 -11.57 -3.05
N PRO A 99 8.13 -11.02 -3.63
CA PRO A 99 8.28 -10.20 -4.82
C PRO A 99 9.08 -8.96 -4.48
N LEU A 100 9.79 -8.43 -5.46
CA LEU A 100 10.47 -7.17 -5.29
C LEU A 100 9.46 -6.04 -5.36
N PHE A 101 9.50 -5.14 -4.39
CA PHE A 101 8.71 -3.93 -4.41
C PHE A 101 9.64 -2.74 -4.68
N ASP A 102 9.10 -1.75 -5.37
CA ASP A 102 9.83 -0.50 -5.60
C ASP A 102 9.72 0.43 -4.40
N LEU A 103 8.61 0.32 -3.66
CA LEU A 103 8.31 1.22 -2.54
C LEU A 103 7.52 0.48 -1.49
N ALA A 104 7.85 0.72 -0.23
CA ALA A 104 7.01 0.28 0.90
C ALA A 104 6.51 1.52 1.63
N LEU A 105 5.21 1.60 1.83
CA LEU A 105 4.55 2.66 2.59
C LEU A 105 4.09 2.09 3.92
N MET A 106 4.35 2.82 5.01
CA MET A 106 3.80 2.49 6.31
C MET A 106 2.74 3.54 6.62
N SER A 107 1.50 3.11 6.58
CA SER A 107 0.37 4.01 6.74
C SER A 107 -0.19 3.90 8.15
N TRP A 108 -0.34 5.02 8.81
CA TRP A 108 -0.90 5.09 10.15
C TRP A 108 -2.32 5.65 10.05
N ALA A 109 -3.30 4.82 10.33
CA ALA A 109 -4.69 5.27 10.42
C ALA A 109 -4.90 5.87 11.81
N LEU A 110 -5.12 7.15 11.87
CA LEU A 110 -5.44 7.82 13.12
C LEU A 110 -6.94 7.77 13.39
#